data_03551ee66fcd8cc17d8c4fb463a7e324
#
_entry.id   03551ee66fcd8cc17d8c4fb463a7e324
#
_cell.length_a   1.000
_cell.length_b   1.000
_cell.length_c   1.000
_cell.angle_alpha   90.00
_cell.angle_beta   90.00
_cell.angle_gamma   90.00
#
_symmetry.space_group_name_H-M   'P 1'
#
loop_
_entity.id
_entity.type
_entity.pdbx_description
1 polymer ?
#
loop_
_entity_poly.entity_id
_entity_poly.type
_entity_poly.pdbx_seq_one_letter_code
_entity_poly.pdbx_strand_id
1 'polypeptide(L)'
;IHSDFIYQRTINTRRVLNLLLYLNSDWKEEWNGYIELWDKKMTKKISSLSPSLNNMLIFRTDKDSNHGFPDKLVCPENIARKSIALYYYVEEKNSLPIQIKKRKYFTTVWKKRPNTNDPEFMDRDNLWRKIKYKYLPRFFLKK
;
A
#
# COMPACT_ATOMS: atom_id res chain seq x y z
N ILE A 1 2.18 -5.19 5.57
CA ILE A 1 3.06 -4.33 4.75
C ILE A 1 2.69 -4.48 3.29
N HIS A 2 2.84 -3.42 2.50
CA HIS A 2 2.56 -3.43 1.07
C HIS A 2 3.46 -2.45 0.31
N SER A 3 3.50 -2.59 -1.00
CA SER A 3 3.93 -1.55 -1.93
C SER A 3 2.75 -1.11 -2.77
N ASP A 4 2.61 0.20 -2.95
CA ASP A 4 1.49 0.79 -3.68
C ASP A 4 1.56 0.53 -5.19
N PHE A 5 0.42 0.71 -5.86
CA PHE A 5 0.43 0.82 -7.31
C PHE A 5 1.21 2.07 -7.74
N ILE A 6 1.87 1.97 -8.89
CA ILE A 6 2.75 3.03 -9.39
C ILE A 6 2.10 3.78 -10.55
N TYR A 7 1.39 3.07 -11.43
CA TYR A 7 0.83 3.66 -12.65
C TYR A 7 -0.69 3.79 -12.59
N GLN A 8 -1.17 4.98 -12.91
CA GLN A 8 -2.59 5.27 -13.10
C GLN A 8 -2.89 5.35 -14.60
N ARG A 9 -3.52 4.28 -15.13
CA ARG A 9 -3.77 4.15 -16.57
C ARG A 9 -4.72 5.20 -17.12
N THR A 10 -5.75 5.55 -16.36
CA THR A 10 -6.82 6.44 -16.80
C THR A 10 -6.31 7.82 -17.19
N ILE A 11 -5.28 8.31 -16.49
CA ILE A 11 -4.71 9.63 -16.69
C ILE A 11 -3.23 9.57 -17.12
N ASN A 12 -2.73 8.39 -17.49
CA ASN A 12 -1.37 8.14 -17.95
C ASN A 12 -0.28 8.77 -17.08
N THR A 13 -0.38 8.58 -15.78
CA THR A 13 0.57 9.16 -14.82
C THR A 13 1.25 8.09 -13.99
N ARG A 14 2.44 8.44 -13.47
CA ARG A 14 3.21 7.62 -12.55
C ARG A 14 3.29 8.30 -11.18
N ARG A 15 2.90 7.59 -10.13
CA ARG A 15 3.09 8.02 -8.75
C ARG A 15 4.57 8.02 -8.41
N VAL A 16 5.06 9.10 -7.83
CA VAL A 16 6.48 9.28 -7.50
C VAL A 16 6.74 9.45 -6.02
N LEU A 17 5.83 10.10 -5.29
CA LEU A 17 5.93 10.33 -3.86
C LEU A 17 4.58 10.13 -3.19
N ASN A 18 4.63 9.65 -1.96
CA ASN A 18 3.55 9.71 -0.99
C ASN A 18 3.97 10.63 0.16
N LEU A 19 3.02 11.42 0.64
CA LEU A 19 3.12 12.19 1.86
C LEU A 19 2.01 11.76 2.81
N LEU A 20 2.34 11.48 4.04
CA LEU A 20 1.39 11.20 5.12
C LEU A 20 1.61 12.23 6.21
N LEU A 21 0.57 12.98 6.57
CA LEU A 21 0.55 13.89 7.72
C LEU A 21 -0.43 13.35 8.75
N TYR A 22 0.02 13.16 9.97
CA TYR A 22 -0.80 12.64 11.05
C TYR A 22 -1.46 13.74 11.87
N LEU A 23 -2.69 13.50 12.33
CA LEU A 23 -3.57 14.47 12.96
C LEU A 23 -4.08 14.00 14.34
N ASN A 24 -3.31 13.18 15.05
CA ASN A 24 -3.75 12.58 16.29
C ASN A 24 -3.02 13.27 17.47
N SER A 25 -3.72 14.18 18.15
CA SER A 25 -3.28 14.66 19.47
C SER A 25 -3.30 13.49 20.46
N ASP A 26 -2.39 13.55 21.42
CA ASP A 26 -2.35 12.63 22.58
C ASP A 26 -2.29 11.14 22.22
N TRP A 27 -1.73 10.80 21.03
CA TRP A 27 -1.56 9.41 20.62
C TRP A 27 -0.59 8.69 21.54
N LYS A 28 -1.05 7.59 22.12
CA LYS A 28 -0.24 6.81 23.06
C LYS A 28 0.50 5.69 22.34
N GLU A 29 1.71 5.40 22.80
CA GLU A 29 2.57 4.39 22.18
C GLU A 29 1.95 3.00 22.20
N GLU A 30 1.32 2.64 23.31
CA GLU A 30 0.65 1.36 23.49
C GLU A 30 -0.54 1.12 22.55
N TRP A 31 -1.01 2.14 21.85
CA TRP A 31 -2.11 2.01 20.89
C TRP A 31 -1.66 1.48 19.53
N ASN A 32 -0.36 1.30 19.32
CA ASN A 32 0.23 0.90 18.03
C ASN A 32 -0.07 1.89 16.88
N GLY A 33 -0.19 1.40 15.65
CA GLY A 33 -0.53 2.22 14.49
C GLY A 33 0.63 2.98 13.87
N TYR A 34 1.86 2.68 14.28
CA TYR A 34 3.08 3.21 13.69
C TYR A 34 3.18 2.79 12.23
N ILE A 35 3.52 3.74 11.37
CA ILE A 35 3.89 3.38 10.00
C ILE A 35 5.32 2.88 9.98
N GLU A 36 5.53 1.77 9.29
CA GLU A 36 6.85 1.18 9.10
C GLU A 36 7.28 1.29 7.63
N LEU A 37 8.56 1.58 7.41
CA LEU A 37 9.24 1.45 6.13
C LEU A 37 10.16 0.25 6.20
N TRP A 38 10.12 -0.60 5.16
CA TRP A 38 10.91 -1.82 5.08
C TRP A 38 11.87 -1.78 3.88
N ASP A 39 12.97 -2.49 3.99
CA ASP A 39 13.90 -2.64 2.89
C ASP A 39 13.26 -3.38 1.70
N LYS A 40 13.89 -3.27 0.55
CA LYS A 40 13.44 -3.87 -0.71
C LYS A 40 13.16 -5.37 -0.61
N LYS A 41 13.99 -6.10 0.16
CA LYS A 41 13.90 -7.56 0.32
C LYS A 41 12.93 -7.98 1.42
N MET A 42 12.36 -7.05 2.17
CA MET A 42 11.53 -7.33 3.34
C MET A 42 12.28 -8.08 4.46
N THR A 43 13.57 -7.83 4.61
CA THR A 43 14.41 -8.47 5.63
C THR A 43 14.59 -7.62 6.87
N LYS A 44 14.50 -6.30 6.72
CA LYS A 44 14.77 -5.33 7.80
C LYS A 44 13.80 -4.16 7.76
N LYS A 45 13.25 -3.80 8.91
CA LYS A 45 12.57 -2.52 9.12
C LYS A 45 13.62 -1.40 9.12
N ILE A 46 13.43 -0.41 8.23
CA ILE A 46 14.35 0.72 8.05
C ILE A 46 13.98 1.86 8.99
N SER A 47 12.68 2.13 9.13
CA SER A 47 12.17 3.24 9.92
C SER A 47 10.77 2.95 10.43
N SER A 48 10.41 3.63 11.49
CA SER A 48 9.06 3.62 12.05
C SER A 48 8.72 5.04 12.53
N LEU A 49 7.50 5.49 12.28
CA LEU A 49 7.02 6.81 12.68
C LEU A 49 5.69 6.70 13.41
N SER A 50 5.61 7.33 14.59
CA SER A 50 4.37 7.45 15.35
C SER A 50 3.32 8.24 14.57
N PRO A 51 2.03 7.85 14.65
CA PRO A 51 0.94 8.62 14.04
C PRO A 51 0.54 9.86 14.85
N SER A 52 1.42 10.40 15.69
CA SER A 52 1.17 11.59 16.51
C SER A 52 1.00 12.85 15.67
N LEU A 53 0.30 13.84 16.23
CA LEU A 53 0.03 15.13 15.57
C LEU A 53 1.31 15.78 15.03
N ASN A 54 1.22 16.34 13.82
CA ASN A 54 2.29 17.00 13.08
C ASN A 54 3.47 16.08 12.65
N ASN A 55 3.43 14.79 12.96
CA ASN A 55 4.36 13.87 12.35
C ASN A 55 4.04 13.73 10.86
N MET A 56 5.06 13.89 10.02
CA MET A 56 4.94 13.80 8.58
C MET A 56 5.97 12.83 8.01
N LEU A 57 5.52 11.98 7.10
CA LEU A 57 6.37 11.05 6.37
C LEU A 57 6.25 11.32 4.87
N ILE A 58 7.39 11.53 4.21
CA ILE A 58 7.47 11.61 2.74
C ILE A 58 8.36 10.46 2.27
N PHE A 59 7.88 9.68 1.32
CA PHE A 59 8.66 8.59 0.75
C PHE A 59 8.39 8.39 -0.74
N ARG A 60 9.41 7.89 -1.45
CA ARG A 60 9.29 7.57 -2.88
C ARG A 60 8.35 6.39 -3.07
N THR A 61 7.59 6.43 -4.15
CA THR A 61 6.72 5.32 -4.54
C THR A 61 7.35 4.57 -5.72
N ASP A 62 7.76 3.34 -5.47
CA ASP A 62 8.20 2.38 -6.47
C ASP A 62 7.75 0.95 -6.09
N LYS A 63 8.09 -0.04 -6.93
CA LYS A 63 7.70 -1.44 -6.71
C LYS A 63 8.28 -2.08 -5.43
N ASP A 64 9.27 -1.43 -4.83
CA ASP A 64 10.03 -1.91 -3.68
C ASP A 64 9.89 -0.99 -2.45
N SER A 65 9.08 0.07 -2.53
CA SER A 65 8.77 0.97 -1.40
C SER A 65 7.76 0.32 -0.45
N ASN A 66 8.26 -0.63 0.33
CA ASN A 66 7.47 -1.43 1.25
C ASN A 66 7.14 -0.62 2.51
N HIS A 67 5.85 -0.46 2.82
CA HIS A 67 5.40 0.31 3.97
C HIS A 67 4.05 -0.19 4.49
N GLY A 68 3.67 0.27 5.68
CA GLY A 68 2.36 -0.03 6.27
C GLY A 68 2.39 0.11 7.79
N PHE A 69 1.24 -0.11 8.43
CA PHE A 69 1.12 -0.22 9.88
C PHE A 69 0.61 -1.63 10.20
N PRO A 70 1.52 -2.57 10.42
CA PRO A 70 1.17 -3.98 10.45
C PRO A 70 0.53 -4.43 11.77
N ASP A 71 0.75 -3.68 12.85
CA ASP A 71 0.27 -4.06 14.16
C ASP A 71 -1.16 -3.59 14.38
N LYS A 72 -1.98 -4.44 15.02
CA LYS A 72 -3.38 -4.14 15.32
C LYS A 72 -3.47 -2.89 16.19
N LEU A 73 -4.37 -1.98 15.83
CA LEU A 73 -4.74 -0.85 16.68
C LEU A 73 -5.46 -1.37 17.93
N VAL A 74 -5.03 -0.87 19.09
CA VAL A 74 -5.63 -1.21 20.40
C VAL A 74 -6.03 0.05 21.17
N CYS A 75 -6.25 1.16 20.45
CA CYS A 75 -6.82 2.38 21.02
C CYS A 75 -8.30 2.17 21.42
N PRO A 76 -8.84 3.00 22.34
CA PRO A 76 -10.26 3.00 22.67
C PRO A 76 -11.15 3.17 21.44
N GLU A 77 -12.37 2.59 21.47
CA GLU A 77 -13.29 2.57 20.33
C GLU A 77 -13.70 3.98 19.84
N ASN A 78 -13.71 4.97 20.72
CA ASN A 78 -14.00 6.36 20.38
C ASN A 78 -12.81 7.13 19.82
N ILE A 79 -11.62 6.50 19.72
CA ILE A 79 -10.40 7.08 19.16
C ILE A 79 -10.14 6.52 17.78
N ALA A 80 -9.94 7.40 16.80
CA ALA A 80 -9.57 7.01 15.45
C ALA A 80 -8.16 7.49 15.09
N ARG A 81 -7.39 6.65 14.37
CA ARG A 81 -6.12 7.03 13.78
C ARG A 81 -6.36 7.83 12.51
N LYS A 82 -6.07 9.13 12.54
CA LYS A 82 -6.35 10.10 11.48
C LYS A 82 -5.07 10.50 10.77
N SER A 83 -5.12 10.55 9.44
CA SER A 83 -4.03 11.09 8.62
C SER A 83 -4.57 11.73 7.34
N ILE A 84 -3.82 12.68 6.79
CA ILE A 84 -3.97 13.18 5.43
C ILE A 84 -2.92 12.47 4.58
N ALA A 85 -3.36 11.89 3.46
CA ALA A 85 -2.46 11.28 2.49
C ALA A 85 -2.50 12.08 1.18
N LEU A 86 -1.33 12.51 0.71
CA LEU A 86 -1.16 13.18 -0.57
C LEU A 86 -0.29 12.31 -1.48
N TYR A 87 -0.67 12.25 -2.74
CA TYR A 87 -0.01 11.44 -3.74
C TYR A 87 0.47 12.32 -4.89
N TYR A 88 1.75 12.27 -5.20
CA TYR A 88 2.36 13.07 -6.24
C TYR A 88 2.61 12.23 -7.48
N TYR A 89 2.17 12.74 -8.62
CA TYR A 89 2.25 12.07 -9.91
C TYR A 89 3.04 12.91 -10.91
N VAL A 90 3.67 12.23 -11.85
CA VAL A 90 4.26 12.83 -13.05
C VAL A 90 3.61 12.22 -14.29
N GLU A 91 3.44 13.03 -15.32
CA GLU A 91 2.95 12.55 -16.61
C GLU A 91 3.98 11.63 -17.27
N GLU A 92 3.51 10.53 -17.84
CA GLU A 92 4.33 9.68 -18.69
C GLU A 92 4.12 10.12 -20.15
N LYS A 93 5.10 10.84 -20.70
CA LYS A 93 5.05 11.40 -22.07
C LYS A 93 5.09 10.32 -23.17
N ASN A 94 5.61 9.16 -22.87
CA ASN A 94 5.73 8.04 -23.81
C ASN A 94 4.80 6.89 -23.40
N SER A 95 4.41 6.07 -24.39
CA SER A 95 3.71 4.82 -24.08
C SER A 95 4.52 4.00 -23.07
N LEU A 96 3.87 3.53 -22.02
CA LEU A 96 4.52 2.74 -20.98
C LEU A 96 5.32 1.58 -21.61
N PRO A 97 6.59 1.42 -21.25
CA PRO A 97 7.39 0.32 -21.76
C PRO A 97 6.68 -1.02 -21.57
N ILE A 98 6.84 -1.93 -22.51
CA ILE A 98 6.20 -3.28 -22.48
C ILE A 98 6.46 -4.01 -21.16
N GLN A 99 7.65 -3.79 -20.57
CA GLN A 99 8.02 -4.34 -19.26
C GLN A 99 7.14 -3.87 -18.09
N ILE A 100 6.49 -2.71 -18.21
CA ILE A 100 5.63 -2.12 -17.17
C ILE A 100 4.18 -2.63 -17.29
N LYS A 101 3.84 -3.40 -18.32
CA LYS A 101 2.50 -4.02 -18.47
C LYS A 101 2.21 -5.08 -17.41
N LYS A 102 3.14 -5.39 -16.52
CA LYS A 102 2.93 -6.35 -15.42
C LYS A 102 1.98 -5.78 -14.37
N ARG A 103 1.02 -6.59 -13.95
CA ARG A 103 -0.04 -6.24 -12.98
C ARG A 103 0.49 -5.54 -11.71
N LYS A 104 1.63 -5.96 -11.19
CA LYS A 104 2.25 -5.40 -9.96
C LYS A 104 2.52 -3.89 -9.98
N TYR A 105 2.53 -3.27 -11.15
CA TYR A 105 2.70 -1.82 -11.26
C TYR A 105 1.38 -1.05 -11.19
N PHE A 106 0.25 -1.75 -11.31
CA PHE A 106 -1.10 -1.19 -11.36
C PHE A 106 -1.97 -1.60 -10.18
N THR A 107 -1.44 -2.37 -9.25
CA THR A 107 -2.16 -2.83 -8.05
C THR A 107 -1.23 -2.76 -6.84
N THR A 108 -1.81 -2.57 -5.66
CA THR A 108 -1.11 -2.73 -4.40
C THR A 108 -0.64 -4.19 -4.25
N VAL A 109 0.62 -4.36 -3.84
CA VAL A 109 1.22 -5.68 -3.61
C VAL A 109 1.48 -5.85 -2.13
N TRP A 110 0.75 -6.76 -1.50
CA TRP A 110 0.91 -7.08 -0.09
C TRP A 110 2.08 -8.04 0.14
N LYS A 111 2.79 -7.86 1.25
CA LYS A 111 3.95 -8.65 1.63
C LYS A 111 3.88 -8.97 3.11
N LYS A 112 4.32 -10.19 3.47
CA LYS A 112 4.44 -10.64 4.84
C LYS A 112 5.77 -10.17 5.44
N ARG A 113 5.76 -9.79 6.71
CA ARG A 113 6.99 -9.54 7.47
C ARG A 113 7.71 -10.88 7.76
N PRO A 114 9.04 -10.91 7.79
CA PRO A 114 9.79 -12.11 8.16
C PRO A 114 9.54 -12.45 9.65
N ASN A 115 9.48 -13.71 9.97
CA ASN A 115 9.35 -14.23 11.34
C ASN A 115 8.13 -13.70 12.11
N THR A 116 7.03 -13.39 11.42
CA THR A 116 5.77 -12.95 12.03
C THR A 116 4.61 -13.84 11.61
N ASN A 117 3.54 -13.80 12.42
CA ASN A 117 2.26 -14.44 12.09
C ASN A 117 1.35 -13.54 11.26
N ASP A 118 1.92 -12.59 10.50
CA ASP A 118 1.13 -11.79 9.59
C ASP A 118 0.30 -12.70 8.68
N PRO A 119 -0.99 -12.41 8.49
CA PRO A 119 -1.85 -13.23 7.64
C PRO A 119 -1.29 -13.24 6.22
N GLU A 120 -1.32 -14.40 5.58
CA GLU A 120 -1.13 -14.45 4.14
C GLU A 120 -2.25 -13.66 3.49
N PHE A 121 -1.91 -12.52 2.91
CA PHE A 121 -2.84 -11.82 2.07
C PHE A 121 -3.07 -12.67 0.81
N MET A 122 -4.11 -13.48 0.83
CA MET A 122 -4.67 -13.97 -0.42
C MET A 122 -5.00 -12.73 -1.26
N ASP A 123 -4.35 -12.61 -2.40
CA ASP A 123 -4.76 -11.64 -3.43
C ASP A 123 -6.24 -11.94 -3.77
N ARG A 124 -7.14 -11.26 -3.07
CA ARG A 124 -8.61 -11.46 -3.19
C ARG A 124 -9.04 -11.32 -4.65
N ASP A 125 -8.37 -10.47 -5.40
CA ASP A 125 -8.59 -10.33 -6.83
C ASP A 125 -8.15 -11.58 -7.61
N ASN A 126 -7.09 -12.26 -7.19
CA ASN A 126 -6.67 -13.53 -7.80
C ASN A 126 -7.66 -14.65 -7.49
N LEU A 127 -8.19 -14.70 -6.27
CA LEU A 127 -9.19 -15.69 -5.90
C LEU A 127 -10.49 -15.45 -6.66
N TRP A 128 -11.01 -14.22 -6.68
CA TRP A 128 -12.22 -13.85 -7.43
C TRP A 128 -12.05 -14.04 -8.95
N ARG A 129 -10.88 -13.72 -9.50
CA ARG A 129 -10.58 -14.01 -10.92
C ARG A 129 -10.55 -15.51 -11.18
N LYS A 130 -9.88 -16.30 -10.35
CA LYS A 130 -9.86 -17.77 -10.50
C LYS A 130 -11.26 -18.35 -10.43
N ILE A 131 -12.09 -17.88 -9.49
CA ILE A 131 -13.51 -18.30 -9.37
C ILE A 131 -14.28 -17.84 -10.60
N LYS A 132 -14.17 -16.57 -10.99
CA LYS A 132 -14.88 -16.00 -12.15
C LYS A 132 -14.55 -16.73 -13.45
N TYR A 133 -13.27 -17.01 -13.72
CA TYR A 133 -12.85 -17.74 -14.92
C TYR A 133 -13.13 -19.25 -14.86
N LYS A 134 -13.28 -19.82 -13.66
CA LYS A 134 -13.57 -21.24 -13.50
C LYS A 134 -15.06 -21.57 -13.58
N TYR A 135 -15.93 -20.65 -13.13
CA TYR A 135 -17.35 -20.95 -12.92
C TYR A 135 -18.32 -20.07 -13.72
N LEU A 136 -17.87 -18.98 -14.36
CA LEU A 136 -18.71 -18.14 -15.19
C LEU A 136 -18.48 -18.41 -16.69
N PRO A 137 -19.54 -18.67 -17.48
CA PRO A 137 -19.44 -18.81 -18.92
C PRO A 137 -18.78 -17.59 -19.58
N ARG A 138 -17.93 -17.83 -20.56
CA ARG A 138 -17.14 -16.79 -21.25
C ARG A 138 -17.95 -15.63 -21.82
N PHE A 139 -19.21 -15.82 -22.15
CA PHE A 139 -20.02 -14.76 -22.75
C PHE A 139 -20.49 -13.70 -21.73
N PHE A 140 -20.46 -13.97 -20.44
CA PHE A 140 -20.68 -12.98 -19.39
C PHE A 140 -19.46 -12.09 -19.10
N LEU A 141 -18.31 -12.33 -19.74
CA LEU A 141 -17.06 -11.66 -19.48
C LEU A 141 -16.72 -10.56 -20.50
N LYS A 142 -17.60 -10.34 -21.49
CA LYS A 142 -17.44 -9.22 -22.44
C LYS A 142 -18.14 -7.97 -21.88
N LYS A 143 -17.37 -7.08 -21.31
CA LYS A 143 -17.54 -5.63 -21.31
C LYS A 143 -16.19 -4.95 -21.31
#